data_7804831c2ec6e82f0f0c0c99a950cf51
#
_entry.id   7804831c2ec6e82f0f0c0c99a950cf51
#
_cell.length_a   1.000
_cell.length_b   1.000
_cell.length_c   1.000
_cell.angle_alpha   90.00
_cell.angle_beta   90.00
_cell.angle_gamma   90.00
#
_symmetry.space_group_name_H-M   'P 1'
#
loop_
_entity.id
_entity.type
_entity.pdbx_description
1 polymer ?
#
loop_
_entity_poly.entity_id
_entity_poly.type
_entity_poly.pdbx_seq_one_letter_code
_entity_poly.pdbx_strand_id
1 'polypeptide(L)'
;MEIPGRRVPPHRNDVMPPRSPKPTAPKKADARKAESPAPARAPRAAKGVGVRGPDGRFLKRKPSQPLTSSDKRPVSVVHLTVELAPIARTGGLGEVVSSLAAYQAAAGLRVAIVMPLYRQIRDQFPALEPVGGPFVVNVAFREHGAQLYRLPDEAAIAVIAMRGSAPPPAVYFIDSRDFFDRTGIYGDASGSYADSARRYAFFGAAAMQVLPRIASAPAILHAHDWHTCLALAYLRSWYGGSAWHRDVASVLTVHNAGFQGHFSPETMGDVGLDPALYNMGQFEWYGRMNLLKGGMSFADAVTTVSMTHADELRTPEGGFGLHDNFVLKGDRFVGILNGIDQTRWDPATDGEIAATFSREDVGNKVLCRQALQRELGLADRPDVPIVVMTARLVQQKGLDLILENPWIFNADAQWVFLGGGDPRFVEGLRAIAARTPDRVHVDTVFSDDKEHRMMAGGDILLMPCRYEPCGLTQMRAQRYGTVPLVRRVGGLADTVHDGVTGFVFNEFSASAFAEAIARAIVAYRDRDQWFRMMRDAMARDFGWERSEERYRDLYRSVLSPR
;
A
#
# COMPACT_ATOMS: atom_id res chain seq x y z
N MET A 1 -14.14 56.36 -20.40
CA MET A 1 -14.60 56.37 -18.99
C MET A 1 -14.25 55.01 -18.41
N GLU A 2 -13.09 54.98 -17.76
CA GLU A 2 -12.56 53.78 -17.11
C GLU A 2 -13.15 53.66 -15.70
N ILE A 3 -13.51 52.45 -15.29
CA ILE A 3 -13.84 52.11 -13.89
C ILE A 3 -12.85 51.02 -13.44
N PRO A 4 -12.13 51.20 -12.33
CA PRO A 4 -10.99 50.34 -11.95
C PRO A 4 -11.39 49.05 -11.25
N GLY A 5 -10.54 48.03 -11.50
CA GLY A 5 -10.69 46.67 -11.00
C GLY A 5 -10.56 46.52 -9.49
N ARG A 6 -11.38 45.62 -8.93
CA ARG A 6 -11.20 45.06 -7.59
C ARG A 6 -10.32 43.82 -7.69
N ARG A 7 -9.15 43.85 -7.03
CA ARG A 7 -8.31 42.68 -6.75
C ARG A 7 -8.94 41.84 -5.64
N VAL A 8 -9.11 40.55 -5.89
CA VAL A 8 -9.45 39.54 -4.88
C VAL A 8 -8.14 39.02 -4.30
N PRO A 9 -7.96 38.94 -2.97
CA PRO A 9 -6.75 38.39 -2.37
C PRO A 9 -6.75 36.86 -2.43
N PRO A 10 -5.55 36.21 -2.45
CA PRO A 10 -5.45 34.76 -2.48
C PRO A 10 -5.78 34.13 -1.11
N HIS A 11 -6.57 33.08 -1.11
CA HIS A 11 -6.85 32.26 0.06
C HIS A 11 -5.56 31.53 0.52
N ARG A 12 -5.04 31.91 1.67
CA ARG A 12 -4.06 31.12 2.43
C ARG A 12 -4.81 30.02 3.19
N ASN A 13 -4.51 28.77 2.86
CA ASN A 13 -4.83 27.61 3.68
C ASN A 13 -3.62 27.28 4.56
N ASP A 14 -3.42 28.03 5.62
CA ASP A 14 -2.52 27.67 6.72
C ASP A 14 -3.37 27.34 7.95
N VAL A 15 -3.61 26.08 8.20
CA VAL A 15 -4.12 25.61 9.50
C VAL A 15 -2.94 25.10 10.30
N MET A 16 -2.43 25.95 11.20
CA MET A 16 -1.50 25.56 12.26
C MET A 16 -2.22 24.72 13.33
N PRO A 17 -1.55 23.69 13.89
CA PRO A 17 -2.05 23.00 15.07
C PRO A 17 -1.95 23.90 16.33
N PRO A 18 -2.79 23.68 17.37
CA PRO A 18 -2.81 24.49 18.58
C PRO A 18 -1.52 24.33 19.40
N ARG A 19 -1.05 25.44 19.94
CA ARG A 19 0.14 25.53 20.81
C ARG A 19 -0.11 24.86 22.15
N SER A 20 0.83 24.02 22.57
CA SER A 20 0.95 23.45 23.91
C SER A 20 1.16 24.53 24.98
N PRO A 21 0.62 24.38 26.21
CA PRO A 21 0.87 25.32 27.30
C PRO A 21 2.30 25.15 27.87
N LYS A 22 2.89 26.28 28.28
CA LYS A 22 4.23 26.34 28.90
C LYS A 22 4.26 25.62 30.26
N PRO A 23 5.36 24.95 30.62
CA PRO A 23 5.51 24.30 31.92
C PRO A 23 5.75 25.33 33.04
N THR A 24 5.01 25.19 34.12
CA THR A 24 5.26 25.85 35.41
C THR A 24 6.30 25.09 36.21
N ALA A 25 7.21 25.82 36.87
CA ALA A 25 8.34 25.29 37.65
C ALA A 25 7.88 24.46 38.87
N PRO A 26 8.62 23.40 39.26
CA PRO A 26 8.25 22.57 40.38
C PRO A 26 8.71 23.12 41.74
N LYS A 27 7.83 23.02 42.71
CA LYS A 27 8.16 23.21 44.16
C LYS A 27 8.94 21.97 44.67
N LYS A 28 9.99 22.25 45.48
CA LYS A 28 10.77 21.26 46.22
C LYS A 28 9.87 20.49 47.21
N ALA A 29 9.97 19.16 47.18
CA ALA A 29 9.49 18.30 48.26
C ALA A 29 10.40 17.07 48.41
N ASP A 30 10.59 16.69 49.64
CA ASP A 30 11.50 15.82 50.36
C ASP A 30 11.91 14.47 49.75
N ALA A 31 13.18 14.16 50.01
CA ALA A 31 13.82 12.87 49.77
C ALA A 31 13.25 11.77 50.68
N ARG A 32 12.60 10.76 50.10
CA ARG A 32 12.47 9.42 50.68
C ARG A 32 13.11 8.41 49.75
N LYS A 33 14.00 7.57 50.38
CA LYS A 33 14.70 6.47 49.73
C LYS A 33 13.69 5.53 49.03
N ALA A 34 13.87 5.33 47.72
CA ALA A 34 13.18 4.29 46.97
C ALA A 34 14.14 3.14 46.65
N GLU A 35 13.72 1.95 46.97
CA GLU A 35 14.37 0.69 46.63
C GLU A 35 14.38 0.48 45.12
N SER A 36 15.48 -0.11 44.61
CA SER A 36 15.67 -0.44 43.20
C SER A 36 14.65 -1.47 42.72
N PRO A 37 13.96 -1.26 41.59
CA PRO A 37 13.12 -2.29 41.00
C PRO A 37 13.95 -3.37 40.32
N ALA A 38 13.52 -4.61 40.46
CA ALA A 38 14.09 -5.81 39.85
C ALA A 38 14.09 -5.71 38.31
N PRO A 39 15.00 -6.39 37.59
CA PRO A 39 15.09 -6.29 36.15
C PRO A 39 13.84 -6.85 35.46
N ALA A 40 13.30 -6.09 34.52
CA ALA A 40 12.16 -6.46 33.69
C ALA A 40 12.46 -7.77 32.91
N ARG A 41 11.54 -8.73 32.98
CA ARG A 41 11.59 -9.95 32.18
C ARG A 41 11.61 -9.61 30.70
N ALA A 42 12.59 -10.18 29.99
CA ALA A 42 12.67 -10.13 28.53
C ALA A 42 11.36 -10.61 27.87
N PRO A 43 10.90 -9.97 26.78
CA PRO A 43 9.70 -10.42 26.07
C PRO A 43 9.92 -11.82 25.51
N ARG A 44 8.95 -12.70 25.74
CA ARG A 44 8.94 -14.06 25.18
C ARG A 44 9.04 -13.98 23.65
N ALA A 45 10.07 -14.60 23.10
CA ALA A 45 10.26 -14.76 21.66
C ALA A 45 9.00 -15.37 21.01
N ALA A 46 8.46 -14.68 20.01
CA ALA A 46 7.38 -15.19 19.17
C ALA A 46 7.86 -16.46 18.45
N LYS A 47 7.28 -17.60 18.79
CA LYS A 47 7.48 -18.87 18.10
C LYS A 47 6.75 -18.79 16.75
N GLY A 48 7.49 -18.80 15.66
CA GLY A 48 6.92 -18.82 14.32
C GLY A 48 7.94 -18.78 13.18
N VAL A 49 9.01 -19.58 13.30
CA VAL A 49 9.89 -19.85 12.15
C VAL A 49 9.40 -21.14 11.49
N GLY A 50 9.16 -21.11 10.18
CA GLY A 50 8.77 -22.29 9.40
C GLY A 50 9.78 -23.43 9.61
N VAL A 51 9.27 -24.56 10.06
CA VAL A 51 10.07 -25.73 10.41
C VAL A 51 10.55 -26.39 9.10
N ARG A 52 11.87 -26.37 8.84
CA ARG A 52 12.49 -27.33 7.94
C ARG A 52 12.52 -28.67 8.66
N GLY A 53 12.18 -29.76 7.95
CA GLY A 53 12.42 -31.10 8.46
C GLY A 53 13.92 -31.36 8.66
N PRO A 54 14.31 -32.42 9.39
CA PRO A 54 15.70 -32.76 9.67
C PRO A 54 16.55 -32.98 8.39
N ASP A 55 15.91 -33.15 7.25
CA ASP A 55 16.49 -33.39 5.92
C ASP A 55 16.61 -32.12 5.04
N GLY A 56 16.36 -30.93 5.63
CA GLY A 56 16.44 -29.64 4.92
C GLY A 56 15.31 -29.37 3.91
N ARG A 57 14.38 -30.30 3.70
CA ARG A 57 13.24 -30.15 2.79
C ARG A 57 12.10 -29.40 3.46
N PHE A 58 11.48 -28.49 2.73
CA PHE A 58 10.23 -27.86 3.18
C PHE A 58 9.15 -28.94 3.35
N LEU A 59 8.55 -29.01 4.51
CA LEU A 59 7.39 -29.89 4.74
C LEU A 59 6.33 -29.56 3.68
N LYS A 60 5.90 -30.56 2.91
CA LYS A 60 4.76 -30.42 1.98
C LYS A 60 3.57 -29.90 2.77
N ARG A 61 3.13 -28.68 2.49
CA ARG A 61 1.91 -28.12 3.09
C ARG A 61 0.73 -29.04 2.79
N LYS A 62 -0.09 -29.32 3.78
CA LYS A 62 -1.41 -29.93 3.55
C LYS A 62 -2.18 -28.99 2.62
N PRO A 63 -2.92 -29.55 1.62
CA PRO A 63 -3.77 -28.71 0.79
C PRO A 63 -4.71 -27.89 1.70
N SER A 64 -4.78 -26.58 1.41
CA SER A 64 -5.61 -25.67 2.17
C SER A 64 -7.09 -26.11 2.07
N GLN A 65 -7.78 -26.11 3.21
CA GLN A 65 -9.22 -26.45 3.19
C GLN A 65 -10.00 -25.40 2.38
N PRO A 66 -10.99 -25.81 1.58
CA PRO A 66 -11.84 -24.88 0.85
C PRO A 66 -12.47 -23.84 1.77
N LEU A 67 -12.64 -22.61 1.29
CA LEU A 67 -13.44 -21.61 1.97
C LEU A 67 -14.92 -21.97 1.78
N THR A 68 -15.56 -22.38 2.85
CA THR A 68 -16.98 -22.72 2.87
C THR A 68 -17.69 -21.97 3.99
N SER A 69 -18.96 -21.68 3.80
CA SER A 69 -19.85 -21.18 4.85
C SER A 69 -20.12 -22.25 5.92
N SER A 70 -20.80 -21.87 6.98
CA SER A 70 -21.21 -22.78 8.06
C SER A 70 -22.03 -23.98 7.55
N ASP A 71 -22.82 -23.79 6.49
CA ASP A 71 -23.58 -24.83 5.80
C ASP A 71 -22.82 -25.54 4.65
N LYS A 72 -21.49 -25.37 4.60
CA LYS A 72 -20.56 -25.98 3.62
C LYS A 72 -20.75 -25.53 2.17
N ARG A 73 -21.50 -24.45 1.89
CA ARG A 73 -21.55 -23.88 0.53
C ARG A 73 -20.22 -23.21 0.17
N PRO A 74 -19.71 -23.34 -1.08
CA PRO A 74 -18.54 -22.59 -1.54
C PRO A 74 -18.78 -21.09 -1.46
N VAL A 75 -17.78 -20.35 -1.00
CA VAL A 75 -17.82 -18.88 -0.85
C VAL A 75 -17.14 -18.21 -2.02
N SER A 76 -17.78 -17.19 -2.58
CA SER A 76 -17.18 -16.30 -3.58
C SER A 76 -16.50 -15.12 -2.87
N VAL A 77 -15.33 -14.70 -3.37
CA VAL A 77 -14.65 -13.47 -2.91
C VAL A 77 -14.70 -12.45 -4.04
N VAL A 78 -15.27 -11.29 -3.78
CA VAL A 78 -15.33 -10.19 -4.74
C VAL A 78 -14.53 -9.01 -4.20
N HIS A 79 -13.42 -8.71 -4.85
CA HIS A 79 -12.63 -7.52 -4.58
C HIS A 79 -13.25 -6.32 -5.28
N LEU A 80 -13.58 -5.28 -4.52
CA LEU A 80 -14.03 -3.99 -5.03
C LEU A 80 -12.88 -2.99 -4.90
N THR A 81 -12.37 -2.50 -6.02
CA THR A 81 -11.17 -1.66 -6.07
C THR A 81 -11.27 -0.57 -7.13
N VAL A 82 -10.41 0.42 -7.04
CA VAL A 82 -10.27 1.48 -8.06
C VAL A 82 -8.94 1.41 -8.81
N GLU A 83 -8.05 0.52 -8.39
CA GLU A 83 -6.79 0.22 -9.08
C GLU A 83 -6.61 -1.28 -9.24
N LEU A 84 -5.98 -1.69 -10.34
CA LEU A 84 -5.58 -3.06 -10.63
C LEU A 84 -4.31 -3.05 -11.51
N ALA A 85 -3.19 -3.54 -11.00
CA ALA A 85 -1.98 -3.64 -11.78
C ALA A 85 -2.04 -4.86 -12.74
N PRO A 86 -1.45 -4.73 -13.95
CA PRO A 86 -0.87 -3.53 -14.55
C PRO A 86 -1.88 -2.65 -15.30
N ILE A 87 -3.18 -2.98 -15.26
CA ILE A 87 -4.26 -2.42 -16.09
C ILE A 87 -4.48 -0.93 -15.83
N ALA A 88 -4.62 -0.56 -14.55
CA ALA A 88 -4.79 0.83 -14.11
C ALA A 88 -4.27 0.98 -12.68
N ARG A 89 -3.17 1.70 -12.51
CA ARG A 89 -2.54 1.91 -11.19
C ARG A 89 -1.89 3.27 -11.07
N THR A 90 -1.82 3.78 -9.86
CA THR A 90 -1.01 4.94 -9.46
C THR A 90 -0.08 4.64 -8.30
N GLY A 91 -0.29 3.52 -7.62
CA GLY A 91 0.47 3.13 -6.44
C GLY A 91 0.45 1.64 -6.17
N GLY A 92 0.74 1.28 -4.92
CA GLY A 92 0.81 -0.12 -4.48
C GLY A 92 -0.54 -0.83 -4.36
N LEU A 93 -1.66 -0.08 -4.29
CA LEU A 93 -3.00 -0.66 -4.17
C LEU A 93 -3.31 -1.66 -5.30
N GLY A 94 -3.09 -1.23 -6.55
CA GLY A 94 -3.37 -2.06 -7.71
C GLY A 94 -2.55 -3.35 -7.73
N GLU A 95 -1.29 -3.29 -7.33
CA GLU A 95 -0.40 -4.46 -7.25
C GLU A 95 -0.83 -5.43 -6.15
N VAL A 96 -1.20 -4.91 -4.99
CA VAL A 96 -1.68 -5.72 -3.86
C VAL A 96 -2.96 -6.47 -4.23
N VAL A 97 -3.94 -5.79 -4.83
CA VAL A 97 -5.21 -6.43 -5.22
C VAL A 97 -4.98 -7.49 -6.30
N SER A 98 -4.18 -7.19 -7.32
CA SER A 98 -3.86 -8.13 -8.39
C SER A 98 -3.20 -9.40 -7.84
N SER A 99 -2.17 -9.23 -7.00
CA SER A 99 -1.43 -10.36 -6.44
C SER A 99 -2.28 -11.17 -5.46
N LEU A 100 -2.97 -10.51 -4.52
CA LEU A 100 -3.84 -11.19 -3.55
C LEU A 100 -4.91 -12.03 -4.25
N ALA A 101 -5.60 -11.46 -5.24
CA ALA A 101 -6.63 -12.16 -6.00
C ALA A 101 -6.07 -13.38 -6.76
N ALA A 102 -4.89 -13.26 -7.37
CA ALA A 102 -4.22 -14.37 -8.05
C ALA A 102 -3.84 -15.51 -7.09
N TYR A 103 -3.31 -15.17 -5.91
CA TYR A 103 -2.96 -16.17 -4.89
C TYR A 103 -4.20 -16.84 -4.28
N GLN A 104 -5.28 -16.09 -4.10
CA GLN A 104 -6.57 -16.64 -3.65
C GLN A 104 -7.16 -17.59 -4.69
N ALA A 105 -7.13 -17.23 -5.97
CA ALA A 105 -7.56 -18.12 -7.05
C ALA A 105 -6.71 -19.39 -7.11
N ALA A 106 -5.38 -19.27 -6.98
CA ALA A 106 -4.46 -20.40 -6.90
C ALA A 106 -4.71 -21.29 -5.67
N ALA A 107 -5.21 -20.73 -4.57
CA ALA A 107 -5.64 -21.45 -3.38
C ALA A 107 -7.04 -22.10 -3.53
N GLY A 108 -7.67 -22.00 -4.71
CA GLY A 108 -8.95 -22.62 -5.04
C GLY A 108 -10.18 -21.81 -4.64
N LEU A 109 -10.04 -20.51 -4.33
CA LEU A 109 -11.18 -19.65 -4.10
C LEU A 109 -11.80 -19.19 -5.44
N ARG A 110 -13.10 -18.94 -5.44
CA ARG A 110 -13.79 -18.28 -6.55
C ARG A 110 -13.62 -16.77 -6.38
N VAL A 111 -12.74 -16.19 -7.18
CA VAL A 111 -12.36 -14.77 -7.04
C VAL A 111 -12.84 -13.97 -8.24
N ALA A 112 -13.48 -12.84 -7.94
CA ALA A 112 -13.80 -11.80 -8.91
C ALA A 112 -13.22 -10.46 -8.46
N ILE A 113 -12.84 -9.62 -9.41
CA ILE A 113 -12.39 -8.24 -9.20
C ILE A 113 -13.36 -7.34 -9.93
N VAL A 114 -13.86 -6.29 -9.26
CA VAL A 114 -14.74 -5.28 -9.85
C VAL A 114 -14.10 -3.91 -9.69
N MET A 115 -13.97 -3.18 -10.79
CA MET A 115 -13.42 -1.84 -10.81
C MET A 115 -14.12 -0.93 -11.84
N PRO A 116 -13.94 0.40 -11.78
CA PRO A 116 -14.45 1.31 -12.81
C PRO A 116 -13.77 1.07 -14.16
N LEU A 117 -14.53 1.23 -15.27
CA LEU A 117 -13.99 1.20 -16.62
C LEU A 117 -13.42 2.58 -17.00
N TYR A 118 -12.16 2.82 -16.67
CA TYR A 118 -11.47 4.06 -17.05
C TYR A 118 -11.18 4.12 -18.56
N ARG A 119 -10.99 5.32 -19.11
CA ARG A 119 -10.63 5.54 -20.53
C ARG A 119 -9.43 4.69 -20.94
N GLN A 120 -8.34 4.74 -20.18
CA GLN A 120 -7.12 3.98 -20.48
C GLN A 120 -7.34 2.47 -20.57
N ILE A 121 -8.29 1.91 -19.80
CA ILE A 121 -8.63 0.48 -19.85
C ILE A 121 -9.36 0.17 -21.15
N ARG A 122 -10.30 1.02 -21.54
CA ARG A 122 -11.05 0.87 -22.79
C ARG A 122 -10.13 0.92 -23.99
N ASP A 123 -9.16 1.84 -23.98
CA ASP A 123 -8.19 2.00 -25.06
C ASP A 123 -7.24 0.81 -25.15
N GLN A 124 -6.84 0.25 -24.00
CA GLN A 124 -5.95 -0.91 -23.91
C GLN A 124 -6.64 -2.24 -24.28
N PHE A 125 -7.92 -2.39 -23.95
CA PHE A 125 -8.69 -3.63 -24.12
C PHE A 125 -9.97 -3.39 -24.97
N PRO A 126 -9.87 -3.25 -26.29
CA PRO A 126 -11.03 -2.98 -27.14
C PRO A 126 -12.00 -4.17 -27.25
N ALA A 127 -11.58 -5.38 -26.86
CA ALA A 127 -12.36 -6.63 -26.94
C ALA A 127 -13.04 -7.01 -25.62
N LEU A 128 -13.38 -6.03 -24.75
CA LEU A 128 -14.14 -6.30 -23.52
C LEU A 128 -15.52 -6.89 -23.85
N GLU A 129 -15.91 -7.94 -23.08
CA GLU A 129 -17.17 -8.65 -23.27
C GLU A 129 -18.29 -8.01 -22.43
N PRO A 130 -19.42 -7.57 -23.02
CA PRO A 130 -20.56 -7.08 -22.25
C PRO A 130 -21.21 -8.22 -21.47
N VAL A 131 -21.52 -7.97 -20.18
CA VAL A 131 -22.19 -8.94 -19.31
C VAL A 131 -23.64 -8.48 -19.07
N GLY A 132 -24.58 -9.12 -19.75
CA GLY A 132 -25.99 -8.68 -19.80
C GLY A 132 -26.18 -7.36 -20.55
N GLY A 133 -27.39 -6.82 -20.45
CA GLY A 133 -27.72 -5.51 -21.05
C GLY A 133 -27.33 -4.32 -20.17
N PRO A 134 -27.44 -3.08 -20.72
CA PRO A 134 -27.33 -1.86 -19.93
C PRO A 134 -28.34 -1.85 -18.77
N PHE A 135 -27.98 -1.19 -17.69
CA PHE A 135 -28.82 -1.04 -16.51
C PHE A 135 -28.75 0.37 -15.94
N VAL A 136 -29.73 0.71 -15.10
CA VAL A 136 -29.83 2.03 -14.47
C VAL A 136 -29.41 1.92 -13.00
N VAL A 137 -28.58 2.86 -12.58
CA VAL A 137 -28.14 3.01 -11.20
C VAL A 137 -28.71 4.32 -10.64
N ASN A 138 -29.51 4.20 -9.58
CA ASN A 138 -30.07 5.36 -8.88
C ASN A 138 -29.17 5.77 -7.72
N VAL A 139 -28.69 7.01 -7.75
CA VAL A 139 -27.95 7.62 -6.64
C VAL A 139 -28.52 9.02 -6.39
N ALA A 140 -28.89 9.32 -5.16
CA ALA A 140 -29.41 10.65 -4.77
C ALA A 140 -30.58 11.11 -5.67
N PHE A 141 -31.52 10.20 -5.96
CA PHE A 141 -32.68 10.44 -6.84
C PHE A 141 -32.33 10.80 -8.29
N ARG A 142 -31.13 10.48 -8.73
CA ARG A 142 -30.67 10.66 -10.12
C ARG A 142 -30.39 9.30 -10.75
N GLU A 143 -30.87 9.14 -11.96
CA GLU A 143 -30.65 7.95 -12.77
C GLU A 143 -29.37 8.10 -13.60
N HIS A 144 -28.53 7.07 -13.55
CA HIS A 144 -27.29 7.01 -14.32
C HIS A 144 -27.23 5.69 -15.10
N GLY A 145 -26.94 5.78 -16.40
CA GLY A 145 -26.71 4.62 -17.23
C GLY A 145 -25.41 3.89 -16.88
N ALA A 146 -25.45 2.57 -16.85
CA ALA A 146 -24.32 1.70 -16.60
C ALA A 146 -24.31 0.50 -17.53
N GLN A 147 -23.11 -0.03 -17.81
CA GLN A 147 -22.90 -1.31 -18.48
C GLN A 147 -21.79 -2.07 -17.75
N LEU A 148 -22.00 -3.38 -17.57
CA LEU A 148 -20.97 -4.26 -17.05
C LEU A 148 -20.21 -4.91 -18.20
N TYR A 149 -18.87 -4.90 -18.09
CA TYR A 149 -17.97 -5.61 -19.00
C TYR A 149 -17.11 -6.61 -18.24
N ARG A 150 -16.70 -7.67 -18.94
CA ARG A 150 -15.72 -8.65 -18.45
C ARG A 150 -14.45 -8.56 -19.28
N LEU A 151 -13.29 -8.71 -18.65
CA LEU A 151 -12.05 -8.96 -19.32
C LEU A 151 -12.02 -10.42 -19.80
N PRO A 152 -11.78 -10.71 -21.08
CA PRO A 152 -11.60 -12.09 -21.55
C PRO A 152 -10.52 -12.84 -20.78
N ASP A 153 -10.68 -14.14 -20.54
CA ASP A 153 -9.75 -14.94 -19.72
C ASP A 153 -8.33 -14.93 -20.28
N GLU A 154 -8.17 -14.95 -21.61
CA GLU A 154 -6.86 -14.86 -22.27
C GLU A 154 -6.15 -13.54 -21.96
N ALA A 155 -6.90 -12.42 -21.95
CA ALA A 155 -6.36 -11.12 -21.58
C ALA A 155 -6.05 -11.06 -20.08
N ALA A 156 -6.89 -11.66 -19.22
CA ALA A 156 -6.64 -11.74 -17.79
C ALA A 156 -5.37 -12.55 -17.49
N ILE A 157 -5.17 -13.69 -18.16
CA ILE A 157 -3.94 -14.51 -18.04
C ILE A 157 -2.71 -13.71 -18.48
N ALA A 158 -2.83 -12.91 -19.55
CA ALA A 158 -1.71 -12.13 -20.07
C ALA A 158 -1.25 -10.99 -19.13
N VAL A 159 -2.16 -10.46 -18.30
CA VAL A 159 -1.86 -9.29 -17.46
C VAL A 159 -1.74 -9.59 -15.96
N ILE A 160 -2.44 -10.62 -15.46
CA ILE A 160 -2.37 -11.00 -14.04
C ILE A 160 -1.36 -12.13 -13.90
N ALA A 161 -0.36 -11.94 -13.04
CA ALA A 161 0.64 -12.97 -12.77
C ALA A 161 -0.01 -14.23 -12.18
N MET A 162 -0.20 -15.23 -13.02
CA MET A 162 -0.86 -16.48 -12.64
C MET A 162 0.08 -17.41 -11.86
N ARG A 163 -0.50 -18.23 -10.97
CA ARG A 163 0.21 -19.21 -10.15
C ARG A 163 -0.28 -20.62 -10.49
N GLY A 164 0.60 -21.43 -11.01
CA GLY A 164 0.27 -22.80 -11.39
C GLY A 164 -0.78 -22.86 -12.52
N SER A 165 -1.64 -23.88 -12.50
CA SER A 165 -2.70 -24.12 -13.49
C SER A 165 -4.08 -23.62 -13.07
N ALA A 166 -4.17 -22.78 -12.02
CA ALA A 166 -5.43 -22.23 -11.56
C ALA A 166 -6.01 -21.25 -12.60
N PRO A 167 -7.35 -21.18 -12.76
CA PRO A 167 -7.95 -20.17 -13.62
C PRO A 167 -7.70 -18.76 -13.04
N PRO A 168 -7.61 -17.72 -13.90
CA PRO A 168 -7.42 -16.35 -13.45
C PRO A 168 -8.64 -15.88 -12.64
N PRO A 169 -8.44 -14.90 -11.72
CA PRO A 169 -9.56 -14.15 -11.17
C PRO A 169 -10.38 -13.53 -12.30
N ALA A 170 -11.70 -13.62 -12.22
CA ALA A 170 -12.58 -12.95 -13.19
C ALA A 170 -12.54 -11.43 -12.96
N VAL A 171 -12.23 -10.64 -13.99
CA VAL A 171 -12.12 -9.18 -13.89
C VAL A 171 -13.32 -8.52 -14.58
N TYR A 172 -14.02 -7.68 -13.84
CA TYR A 172 -15.20 -6.97 -14.32
C TYR A 172 -15.01 -5.46 -14.20
N PHE A 173 -15.54 -4.74 -15.17
CA PHE A 173 -15.50 -3.29 -15.24
C PHE A 173 -16.93 -2.72 -15.29
N ILE A 174 -17.20 -1.75 -14.42
CA ILE A 174 -18.43 -0.96 -14.44
C ILE A 174 -18.20 0.29 -15.28
N ASP A 175 -18.89 0.37 -16.42
CA ASP A 175 -18.84 1.52 -17.30
C ASP A 175 -19.90 2.56 -16.94
N SER A 176 -19.48 3.80 -16.88
CA SER A 176 -20.29 5.00 -17.01
C SER A 176 -19.38 6.10 -17.52
N ARG A 177 -19.62 6.56 -18.76
CA ARG A 177 -18.77 7.57 -19.38
C ARG A 177 -18.77 8.88 -18.62
N ASP A 178 -19.89 9.25 -18.02
CA ASP A 178 -20.03 10.49 -17.24
C ASP A 178 -19.03 10.54 -16.07
N PHE A 179 -18.71 9.39 -15.48
CA PHE A 179 -17.85 9.31 -14.29
C PHE A 179 -16.43 8.84 -14.58
N PHE A 180 -16.22 7.95 -15.58
CA PHE A 180 -14.94 7.23 -15.70
C PHE A 180 -14.22 7.43 -17.04
N ASP A 181 -14.85 8.09 -18.02
CA ASP A 181 -14.18 8.44 -19.28
C ASP A 181 -13.30 9.70 -19.11
N ARG A 182 -12.23 9.56 -18.32
CA ARG A 182 -11.32 10.66 -17.94
C ARG A 182 -9.87 10.23 -18.09
N THR A 183 -8.95 11.20 -18.14
CA THR A 183 -7.52 10.96 -18.36
C THR A 183 -6.81 10.32 -17.17
N GLY A 184 -7.25 10.59 -15.94
CA GLY A 184 -6.65 10.05 -14.73
C GLY A 184 -7.64 9.27 -13.86
N ILE A 185 -7.13 8.48 -12.93
CA ILE A 185 -7.95 7.70 -11.99
C ILE A 185 -8.58 8.62 -10.94
N TYR A 186 -7.79 9.47 -10.31
CA TYR A 186 -8.21 10.32 -9.17
C TYR A 186 -8.35 11.80 -9.51
N GLY A 187 -7.69 12.23 -10.57
CA GLY A 187 -7.62 13.63 -10.99
C GLY A 187 -6.85 13.78 -12.29
N ASP A 188 -6.62 15.02 -12.68
CA ASP A 188 -5.83 15.43 -13.84
C ASP A 188 -4.81 16.52 -13.47
N ALA A 189 -4.28 17.22 -14.44
CA ALA A 189 -3.31 18.30 -14.22
C ALA A 189 -3.85 19.45 -13.36
N SER A 190 -5.18 19.61 -13.23
CA SER A 190 -5.81 20.61 -12.36
C SER A 190 -5.97 20.15 -10.90
N GLY A 191 -5.70 18.88 -10.59
CA GLY A 191 -5.83 18.28 -9.27
C GLY A 191 -6.85 17.16 -9.20
N SER A 192 -7.32 16.85 -7.99
CA SER A 192 -8.33 15.82 -7.77
C SER A 192 -9.70 16.23 -8.35
N TYR A 193 -10.44 15.27 -8.91
CA TYR A 193 -11.78 15.53 -9.44
C TYR A 193 -12.75 15.97 -8.34
N ALA A 194 -13.40 17.12 -8.53
CA ALA A 194 -14.32 17.71 -7.54
C ALA A 194 -15.55 16.82 -7.26
N ASP A 195 -15.97 16.00 -8.20
CA ASP A 195 -17.11 15.09 -8.10
C ASP A 195 -16.75 13.68 -7.60
N SER A 196 -15.59 13.50 -6.98
CA SER A 196 -15.10 12.20 -6.52
C SER A 196 -16.08 11.46 -5.61
N ALA A 197 -16.80 12.16 -4.73
CA ALA A 197 -17.82 11.54 -3.89
C ALA A 197 -18.94 10.90 -4.74
N ARG A 198 -19.46 11.61 -5.74
CA ARG A 198 -20.50 11.11 -6.64
C ARG A 198 -20.02 9.97 -7.52
N ARG A 199 -18.78 10.06 -8.02
CA ARG A 199 -18.15 8.98 -8.82
C ARG A 199 -18.11 7.68 -8.06
N TYR A 200 -17.67 7.70 -6.80
CA TYR A 200 -17.57 6.49 -5.99
C TYR A 200 -18.89 6.08 -5.33
N ALA A 201 -19.83 7.00 -5.17
CA ALA A 201 -21.22 6.66 -4.85
C ALA A 201 -21.87 5.85 -5.98
N PHE A 202 -21.76 6.34 -7.22
CA PHE A 202 -22.21 5.59 -8.39
C PHE A 202 -21.55 4.22 -8.48
N PHE A 203 -20.21 4.14 -8.32
CA PHE A 203 -19.47 2.88 -8.37
C PHE A 203 -19.94 1.90 -7.32
N GLY A 204 -20.10 2.34 -6.05
CA GLY A 204 -20.59 1.50 -4.96
C GLY A 204 -22.02 1.00 -5.18
N ALA A 205 -22.94 1.88 -5.64
CA ALA A 205 -24.32 1.51 -5.93
C ALA A 205 -24.43 0.54 -7.12
N ALA A 206 -23.66 0.79 -8.19
CA ALA A 206 -23.59 -0.11 -9.34
C ALA A 206 -23.03 -1.48 -8.95
N ALA A 207 -21.99 -1.52 -8.13
CA ALA A 207 -21.41 -2.77 -7.63
C ALA A 207 -22.45 -3.62 -6.91
N MET A 208 -23.33 -3.02 -6.08
CA MET A 208 -24.40 -3.79 -5.42
C MET A 208 -25.34 -4.48 -6.41
N GLN A 209 -25.69 -3.84 -7.53
CA GLN A 209 -26.54 -4.46 -8.56
C GLN A 209 -25.79 -5.53 -9.37
N VAL A 210 -24.47 -5.42 -9.45
CA VAL A 210 -23.60 -6.34 -10.21
C VAL A 210 -23.28 -7.61 -9.43
N LEU A 211 -23.12 -7.54 -8.12
CA LEU A 211 -22.71 -8.68 -7.27
C LEU A 211 -23.52 -9.96 -7.53
N PRO A 212 -24.88 -9.96 -7.57
CA PRO A 212 -25.65 -11.17 -7.82
C PRO A 212 -25.49 -11.75 -9.23
N ARG A 213 -24.96 -10.98 -10.18
CA ARG A 213 -24.74 -11.41 -11.58
C ARG A 213 -23.40 -12.14 -11.75
N ILE A 214 -22.43 -11.88 -10.86
CA ILE A 214 -21.04 -12.35 -11.01
C ILE A 214 -20.59 -13.31 -9.91
N ALA A 215 -21.32 -13.40 -8.81
CA ALA A 215 -20.96 -14.21 -7.67
C ALA A 215 -22.17 -14.95 -7.10
N SER A 216 -21.92 -16.13 -6.51
CA SER A 216 -22.93 -16.86 -5.75
C SER A 216 -22.83 -16.51 -4.27
N ALA A 217 -23.96 -16.36 -3.58
CA ALA A 217 -23.98 -16.25 -2.13
C ALA A 217 -23.85 -17.65 -1.47
N PRO A 218 -23.16 -17.78 -0.33
CA PRO A 218 -22.55 -16.72 0.44
C PRO A 218 -21.30 -16.14 -0.23
N ALA A 219 -21.05 -14.86 0.03
CA ALA A 219 -19.92 -14.15 -0.57
C ALA A 219 -19.22 -13.24 0.43
N ILE A 220 -17.95 -12.94 0.15
CA ILE A 220 -17.16 -11.87 0.77
C ILE A 220 -17.10 -10.70 -0.20
N LEU A 221 -17.56 -9.54 0.22
CA LEU A 221 -17.24 -8.26 -0.42
C LEU A 221 -16.00 -7.69 0.25
N HIS A 222 -14.87 -7.75 -0.47
CA HIS A 222 -13.60 -7.21 0.00
C HIS A 222 -13.34 -5.84 -0.63
N ALA A 223 -13.65 -4.78 0.09
CA ALA A 223 -13.50 -3.40 -0.30
C ALA A 223 -12.08 -2.88 -0.01
N HIS A 224 -11.55 -2.00 -0.87
CA HIS A 224 -10.19 -1.46 -0.75
C HIS A 224 -10.21 0.07 -0.72
N ASP A 225 -9.71 0.65 0.39
CA ASP A 225 -9.62 2.08 0.66
C ASP A 225 -10.96 2.85 0.60
N TRP A 226 -10.90 4.15 0.89
CA TRP A 226 -12.07 5.02 1.03
C TRP A 226 -12.99 5.08 -0.20
N HIS A 227 -12.44 4.86 -1.39
CA HIS A 227 -13.17 4.89 -2.66
C HIS A 227 -14.28 3.84 -2.76
N THR A 228 -14.16 2.77 -2.00
CA THR A 228 -15.11 1.65 -2.01
C THR A 228 -16.01 1.62 -0.77
N CYS A 229 -15.80 2.53 0.17
CA CYS A 229 -16.49 2.53 1.46
C CYS A 229 -18.00 2.75 1.35
N LEU A 230 -18.46 3.53 0.37
CA LEU A 230 -19.91 3.72 0.15
C LEU A 230 -20.62 2.41 -0.23
N ALA A 231 -19.95 1.49 -0.93
CA ALA A 231 -20.52 0.17 -1.21
C ALA A 231 -20.86 -0.61 0.07
N LEU A 232 -20.05 -0.50 1.12
CA LEU A 232 -20.29 -1.14 2.41
C LEU A 232 -21.51 -0.54 3.13
N ALA A 233 -21.66 0.79 3.05
CA ALA A 233 -22.82 1.47 3.57
C ALA A 233 -24.08 1.06 2.82
N TYR A 234 -24.06 1.05 1.49
CA TYR A 234 -25.19 0.61 0.66
C TYR A 234 -25.56 -0.85 0.89
N LEU A 235 -24.57 -1.74 1.03
CA LEU A 235 -24.80 -3.14 1.37
C LEU A 235 -25.68 -3.30 2.61
N ARG A 236 -25.48 -2.48 3.62
CA ARG A 236 -26.21 -2.57 4.89
C ARG A 236 -27.47 -1.70 4.94
N SER A 237 -27.46 -0.50 4.34
CA SER A 237 -28.59 0.42 4.40
C SER A 237 -29.64 0.17 3.28
N TRP A 238 -29.19 0.00 2.02
CA TRP A 238 -30.12 -0.13 0.89
C TRP A 238 -30.46 -1.58 0.58
N TYR A 239 -29.50 -2.50 0.74
CA TYR A 239 -29.61 -3.89 0.31
C TYR A 239 -29.71 -4.90 1.47
N GLY A 240 -29.69 -4.43 2.73
CA GLY A 240 -29.74 -5.31 3.91
C GLY A 240 -30.98 -6.20 3.99
N GLY A 241 -32.10 -5.80 3.36
CA GLY A 241 -33.32 -6.59 3.23
C GLY A 241 -33.32 -7.59 2.08
N SER A 242 -32.40 -7.51 1.13
CA SER A 242 -32.30 -8.41 -0.01
C SER A 242 -31.81 -9.79 0.41
N ALA A 243 -32.49 -10.84 -0.05
CA ALA A 243 -32.17 -12.23 0.29
C ALA A 243 -30.72 -12.61 -0.10
N TRP A 244 -30.25 -12.11 -1.25
CA TRP A 244 -28.89 -12.39 -1.71
C TRP A 244 -27.83 -11.62 -0.90
N HIS A 245 -28.05 -10.32 -0.66
CA HIS A 245 -27.08 -9.45 0.00
C HIS A 245 -26.94 -9.71 1.50
N ARG A 246 -27.96 -10.30 2.15
CA ARG A 246 -27.86 -10.73 3.56
C ARG A 246 -26.77 -11.76 3.81
N ASP A 247 -26.50 -12.61 2.80
CA ASP A 247 -25.48 -13.67 2.86
C ASP A 247 -24.09 -13.14 2.43
N VAL A 248 -23.90 -11.81 2.36
CA VAL A 248 -22.62 -11.17 2.06
C VAL A 248 -21.97 -10.66 3.33
N ALA A 249 -20.82 -11.22 3.68
CA ALA A 249 -19.94 -10.63 4.68
C ALA A 249 -18.97 -9.63 4.03
N SER A 250 -18.53 -8.63 4.78
CA SER A 250 -17.74 -7.52 4.25
C SER A 250 -16.42 -7.34 4.98
N VAL A 251 -15.36 -7.12 4.21
CA VAL A 251 -14.01 -6.79 4.71
C VAL A 251 -13.56 -5.49 4.04
N LEU A 252 -12.98 -4.59 4.81
CA LEU A 252 -12.36 -3.36 4.31
C LEU A 252 -10.86 -3.42 4.57
N THR A 253 -10.03 -3.36 3.52
CA THR A 253 -8.59 -3.14 3.66
C THR A 253 -8.27 -1.67 3.52
N VAL A 254 -7.64 -1.09 4.56
CA VAL A 254 -7.09 0.26 4.58
C VAL A 254 -5.61 0.18 4.19
N HIS A 255 -5.30 0.55 2.93
CA HIS A 255 -3.93 0.55 2.43
C HIS A 255 -3.15 1.77 2.90
N ASN A 256 -3.83 2.93 3.02
CA ASN A 256 -3.22 4.15 3.54
C ASN A 256 -4.27 5.05 4.20
N ALA A 257 -4.29 5.07 5.53
CA ALA A 257 -5.23 5.88 6.32
C ALA A 257 -4.99 7.40 6.21
N GLY A 258 -3.92 7.84 5.58
CA GLY A 258 -3.70 9.25 5.23
C GLY A 258 -4.67 9.77 4.17
N PHE A 259 -5.37 8.88 3.46
CA PHE A 259 -6.39 9.21 2.46
C PHE A 259 -7.75 8.66 2.92
N GLN A 260 -8.69 9.56 3.24
CA GLN A 260 -9.92 9.18 3.94
C GLN A 260 -11.20 9.55 3.19
N GLY A 261 -11.12 10.35 2.12
CA GLY A 261 -12.30 10.85 1.42
C GLY A 261 -13.11 11.82 2.28
N HIS A 262 -12.51 13.00 2.55
CA HIS A 262 -13.17 14.08 3.28
C HIS A 262 -13.97 14.96 2.35
N PHE A 263 -15.25 15.17 2.69
CA PHE A 263 -16.18 16.02 1.95
C PHE A 263 -16.95 16.92 2.91
N SER A 264 -17.72 17.86 2.34
CA SER A 264 -18.64 18.67 3.15
C SER A 264 -19.84 17.83 3.62
N PRO A 265 -20.54 18.22 4.71
CA PRO A 265 -21.69 17.48 5.22
C PRO A 265 -22.83 17.31 4.21
N GLU A 266 -23.02 18.31 3.34
CA GLU A 266 -24.05 18.32 2.29
C GLU A 266 -23.87 17.16 1.29
N THR A 267 -22.67 16.63 1.19
CA THR A 267 -22.35 15.48 0.33
C THR A 267 -23.15 14.23 0.71
N MET A 268 -23.66 14.12 1.97
CA MET A 268 -24.55 13.01 2.37
C MET A 268 -25.74 12.89 1.43
N GLY A 269 -26.39 14.02 1.07
CA GLY A 269 -27.47 14.04 0.09
C GLY A 269 -27.02 13.66 -1.32
N ASP A 270 -25.82 14.11 -1.74
CA ASP A 270 -25.28 13.83 -3.08
C ASP A 270 -24.93 12.35 -3.30
N VAL A 271 -24.61 11.62 -2.23
CA VAL A 271 -24.33 10.18 -2.28
C VAL A 271 -25.56 9.33 -1.90
N GLY A 272 -26.71 9.95 -1.65
CA GLY A 272 -27.97 9.26 -1.40
C GLY A 272 -28.06 8.51 -0.06
N LEU A 273 -27.23 8.85 0.90
CA LEU A 273 -27.29 8.28 2.25
C LEU A 273 -28.30 9.02 3.12
N ASP A 274 -28.92 8.29 4.06
CA ASP A 274 -29.79 8.90 5.07
C ASP A 274 -28.98 9.91 5.90
N PRO A 275 -29.45 11.17 6.05
CA PRO A 275 -28.81 12.17 6.90
C PRO A 275 -28.57 11.70 8.34
N ALA A 276 -29.37 10.79 8.87
CA ALA A 276 -29.18 10.20 10.20
C ALA A 276 -27.83 9.46 10.34
N LEU A 277 -27.22 9.03 9.24
CA LEU A 277 -25.89 8.41 9.22
C LEU A 277 -24.76 9.43 9.37
N TYR A 278 -25.05 10.74 9.29
CA TYR A 278 -24.09 11.79 9.61
C TYR A 278 -24.04 12.00 11.13
N ASN A 279 -23.37 11.09 11.81
CA ASN A 279 -23.19 11.11 13.25
C ASN A 279 -21.77 10.62 13.64
N MET A 280 -21.36 10.84 14.90
CA MET A 280 -20.03 10.52 15.42
C MET A 280 -19.65 9.05 15.30
N GLY A 281 -20.62 8.12 15.26
CA GLY A 281 -20.37 6.69 15.12
C GLY A 281 -20.10 6.26 13.67
N GLN A 282 -20.44 7.10 12.68
CA GLN A 282 -20.43 6.71 11.26
C GLN A 282 -19.67 7.73 10.39
N PHE A 283 -20.37 8.65 9.69
CA PHE A 283 -19.71 9.48 8.66
C PHE A 283 -19.21 10.84 9.16
N GLU A 284 -19.70 11.36 10.29
CA GLU A 284 -19.26 12.65 10.83
C GLU A 284 -17.83 12.56 11.38
N TRP A 285 -16.99 13.53 11.02
CA TRP A 285 -15.61 13.66 11.49
C TRP A 285 -15.20 15.14 11.53
N TYR A 286 -15.17 15.70 12.74
CA TYR A 286 -14.83 17.12 12.98
C TYR A 286 -15.54 18.09 12.03
N GLY A 287 -16.86 17.95 11.89
CA GLY A 287 -17.72 18.78 11.04
C GLY A 287 -17.62 18.47 9.54
N ARG A 288 -16.94 17.40 9.14
CA ARG A 288 -16.85 16.93 7.76
C ARG A 288 -17.40 15.51 7.62
N MET A 289 -17.80 15.16 6.42
CA MET A 289 -18.07 13.77 6.04
C MET A 289 -16.74 13.05 5.79
N ASN A 290 -16.55 11.87 6.38
CA ASN A 290 -15.38 11.01 6.19
C ASN A 290 -15.82 9.64 5.69
N LEU A 291 -15.49 9.32 4.44
CA LEU A 291 -15.93 8.08 3.80
C LEU A 291 -15.23 6.85 4.38
N LEU A 292 -13.95 6.94 4.70
CA LEU A 292 -13.21 5.82 5.31
C LEU A 292 -13.82 5.45 6.68
N LYS A 293 -14.09 6.44 7.52
CA LYS A 293 -14.75 6.25 8.82
C LYS A 293 -16.09 5.55 8.66
N GLY A 294 -16.91 6.06 7.72
CA GLY A 294 -18.21 5.43 7.40
C GLY A 294 -18.04 3.98 6.95
N GLY A 295 -17.14 3.71 6.00
CA GLY A 295 -16.87 2.35 5.55
C GLY A 295 -16.43 1.41 6.68
N MET A 296 -15.56 1.89 7.57
CA MET A 296 -15.14 1.13 8.76
C MET A 296 -16.33 0.77 9.65
N SER A 297 -17.29 1.68 9.83
CA SER A 297 -18.45 1.42 10.70
C SER A 297 -19.36 0.30 10.17
N PHE A 298 -19.48 0.19 8.84
CA PHE A 298 -20.34 -0.80 8.17
C PHE A 298 -19.63 -2.13 7.84
N ALA A 299 -18.29 -2.17 7.80
CA ALA A 299 -17.54 -3.39 7.54
C ALA A 299 -17.65 -4.39 8.70
N ASP A 300 -17.78 -5.70 8.39
CA ASP A 300 -17.74 -6.77 9.40
C ASP A 300 -16.34 -6.93 9.98
N ALA A 301 -15.30 -6.77 9.17
CA ALA A 301 -13.92 -6.66 9.62
C ALA A 301 -13.15 -5.60 8.82
N VAL A 302 -12.12 -5.05 9.45
CA VAL A 302 -11.20 -4.08 8.85
C VAL A 302 -9.79 -4.63 8.89
N THR A 303 -9.03 -4.45 7.83
CA THR A 303 -7.61 -4.81 7.81
C THR A 303 -6.76 -3.62 7.43
N THR A 304 -5.48 -3.69 7.81
CA THR A 304 -4.44 -2.89 7.20
C THR A 304 -3.26 -3.77 6.80
N VAL A 305 -2.27 -3.20 6.15
CA VAL A 305 -1.30 -3.90 5.32
C VAL A 305 0.00 -4.28 6.03
N SER A 306 0.07 -4.15 7.36
CA SER A 306 1.15 -4.69 8.20
C SER A 306 0.72 -4.71 9.68
N MET A 307 1.41 -5.51 10.51
CA MET A 307 1.09 -5.65 11.92
C MET A 307 1.44 -4.37 12.69
N THR A 308 2.66 -3.88 12.54
CA THR A 308 3.09 -2.63 13.19
C THR A 308 2.22 -1.45 12.78
N HIS A 309 1.81 -1.36 11.51
CA HIS A 309 0.91 -0.28 11.09
C HIS A 309 -0.47 -0.39 11.74
N ALA A 310 -0.99 -1.60 11.97
CA ALA A 310 -2.24 -1.77 12.71
C ALA A 310 -2.13 -1.28 14.15
N ASP A 311 -0.98 -1.46 14.79
CA ASP A 311 -0.72 -0.94 16.13
C ASP A 311 -0.56 0.59 16.13
N GLU A 312 0.17 1.15 15.16
CA GLU A 312 0.29 2.59 14.95
C GLU A 312 -1.08 3.26 14.74
N LEU A 313 -1.95 2.68 13.91
CA LEU A 313 -3.29 3.24 13.63
C LEU A 313 -4.19 3.31 14.88
N ARG A 314 -3.93 2.52 15.91
CA ARG A 314 -4.63 2.59 17.20
C ARG A 314 -4.13 3.70 18.13
N THR A 315 -3.08 4.43 17.73
CA THR A 315 -2.52 5.53 18.51
C THR A 315 -2.99 6.90 18.00
N PRO A 316 -3.07 7.92 18.87
CA PRO A 316 -3.39 9.28 18.43
C PRO A 316 -2.44 9.81 17.36
N GLU A 317 -1.15 9.50 17.46
CA GLU A 317 -0.09 9.96 16.54
C GLU A 317 -0.18 9.30 15.17
N GLY A 318 -0.44 7.98 15.14
CA GLY A 318 -0.46 7.19 13.91
C GLY A 318 -1.84 7.00 13.28
N GLY A 319 -2.93 7.28 14.00
CA GLY A 319 -4.29 6.97 13.59
C GLY A 319 -4.94 7.98 12.64
N PHE A 320 -4.26 9.05 12.25
CA PHE A 320 -4.77 10.07 11.32
C PHE A 320 -6.15 10.65 11.75
N GLY A 321 -6.39 10.76 13.08
CA GLY A 321 -7.66 11.19 13.65
C GLY A 321 -8.77 10.14 13.67
N LEU A 322 -8.46 8.87 13.32
CA LEU A 322 -9.38 7.72 13.36
C LEU A 322 -8.97 6.65 14.38
N HIS A 323 -8.01 6.93 15.28
CA HIS A 323 -7.48 5.94 16.22
C HIS A 323 -8.57 5.27 17.06
N ASP A 324 -9.54 6.03 17.58
CA ASP A 324 -10.67 5.48 18.32
C ASP A 324 -11.51 4.50 17.50
N ASN A 325 -11.70 4.80 16.20
CA ASN A 325 -12.44 3.92 15.31
C ASN A 325 -11.71 2.59 15.07
N PHE A 326 -10.37 2.61 14.98
CA PHE A 326 -9.57 1.40 14.89
C PHE A 326 -9.59 0.60 16.21
N VAL A 327 -9.49 1.27 17.36
CA VAL A 327 -9.59 0.65 18.69
C VAL A 327 -10.97 0.00 18.89
N LEU A 328 -12.06 0.68 18.53
CA LEU A 328 -13.43 0.17 18.65
C LEU A 328 -13.72 -1.07 17.80
N LYS A 329 -12.94 -1.30 16.73
CA LYS A 329 -13.05 -2.56 15.95
C LYS A 329 -12.52 -3.77 16.72
N GLY A 330 -11.71 -3.60 17.74
CA GLY A 330 -11.17 -4.70 18.57
C GLY A 330 -10.50 -5.78 17.71
N ASP A 331 -10.87 -7.05 17.95
CA ASP A 331 -10.32 -8.21 17.22
C ASP A 331 -10.73 -8.27 15.74
N ARG A 332 -11.65 -7.41 15.32
CA ARG A 332 -12.06 -7.25 13.91
C ARG A 332 -11.22 -6.25 13.14
N PHE A 333 -10.21 -5.67 13.76
CA PHE A 333 -9.17 -4.91 13.08
C PHE A 333 -7.84 -5.62 13.18
N VAL A 334 -7.29 -6.07 12.06
CA VAL A 334 -6.05 -6.84 12.01
C VAL A 334 -5.08 -6.30 10.96
N GLY A 335 -3.79 -6.32 11.29
CA GLY A 335 -2.71 -6.10 10.34
C GLY A 335 -2.36 -7.39 9.60
N ILE A 336 -2.37 -7.37 8.27
CA ILE A 336 -1.93 -8.48 7.42
C ILE A 336 -0.85 -7.95 6.48
N LEU A 337 0.38 -8.41 6.65
CA LEU A 337 1.50 -7.97 5.82
C LEU A 337 1.25 -8.35 4.36
N ASN A 338 1.42 -7.40 3.43
CA ASN A 338 1.40 -7.71 2.01
C ASN A 338 2.59 -8.58 1.62
N GLY A 339 2.44 -9.34 0.55
CA GLY A 339 3.54 -10.03 -0.11
C GLY A 339 4.02 -9.29 -1.36
N ILE A 340 5.04 -9.85 -2.01
CA ILE A 340 5.47 -9.48 -3.35
C ILE A 340 5.39 -10.70 -4.28
N ASP A 341 5.28 -10.46 -5.57
CA ASP A 341 5.42 -11.51 -6.58
C ASP A 341 6.89 -11.91 -6.71
N GLN A 342 7.27 -13.00 -6.01
CA GLN A 342 8.64 -13.49 -5.98
C GLN A 342 9.09 -14.17 -7.29
N THR A 343 8.20 -14.38 -8.27
CA THR A 343 8.62 -14.86 -9.60
C THR A 343 8.98 -13.70 -10.53
N ARG A 344 8.28 -12.57 -10.38
CA ARG A 344 8.63 -11.34 -11.08
C ARG A 344 9.88 -10.68 -10.48
N TRP A 345 10.00 -10.70 -9.15
CA TRP A 345 11.10 -10.11 -8.39
C TRP A 345 12.09 -11.21 -7.98
N ASP A 346 12.76 -11.84 -8.97
CA ASP A 346 13.77 -12.89 -8.76
C ASP A 346 15.01 -12.63 -9.60
N PRO A 347 16.14 -12.22 -8.99
CA PRO A 347 17.37 -11.92 -9.72
C PRO A 347 17.95 -13.12 -10.47
N ALA A 348 17.52 -14.36 -10.16
CA ALA A 348 17.98 -15.55 -10.87
C ALA A 348 17.35 -15.70 -12.26
N THR A 349 16.18 -15.07 -12.49
CA THR A 349 15.41 -15.23 -13.74
C THR A 349 14.99 -13.90 -14.37
N ASP A 350 15.38 -12.77 -13.76
CA ASP A 350 15.00 -11.43 -14.19
C ASP A 350 15.70 -11.05 -15.51
N GLY A 351 14.90 -10.82 -16.55
CA GLY A 351 15.37 -10.39 -17.87
C GLY A 351 15.68 -8.89 -18.00
N GLU A 352 15.28 -8.06 -16.99
CA GLU A 352 15.48 -6.61 -17.03
C GLU A 352 16.83 -6.17 -16.47
N ILE A 353 17.61 -7.09 -15.88
CA ILE A 353 18.91 -6.81 -15.26
C ILE A 353 20.09 -7.22 -16.14
N ALA A 354 21.23 -6.57 -15.95
CA ALA A 354 22.41 -6.76 -16.79
C ALA A 354 23.01 -8.18 -16.71
N ALA A 355 22.86 -8.84 -15.57
CA ALA A 355 23.29 -10.22 -15.36
C ALA A 355 22.47 -10.84 -14.23
N THR A 356 22.05 -12.09 -14.39
CA THR A 356 21.33 -12.84 -13.37
C THR A 356 22.29 -13.30 -12.26
N PHE A 357 21.76 -13.36 -11.02
CA PHE A 357 22.48 -13.86 -9.85
C PHE A 357 21.49 -14.47 -8.84
N SER A 358 22.01 -15.21 -7.88
CA SER A 358 21.17 -15.82 -6.84
C SER A 358 21.76 -15.58 -5.45
N ARG A 359 21.03 -16.00 -4.42
CA ARG A 359 21.51 -15.97 -3.03
C ARG A 359 22.78 -16.82 -2.84
N GLU A 360 22.87 -17.95 -3.54
CA GLU A 360 24.00 -18.89 -3.48
C GLU A 360 25.21 -18.33 -4.22
N ASP A 361 24.97 -17.62 -5.32
CA ASP A 361 26.00 -16.97 -6.14
C ASP A 361 25.59 -15.51 -6.43
N VAL A 362 26.11 -14.58 -5.62
CA VAL A 362 25.91 -13.14 -5.76
C VAL A 362 26.96 -12.45 -6.64
N GLY A 363 27.88 -13.20 -7.24
CA GLY A 363 29.04 -12.65 -7.97
C GLY A 363 28.64 -11.69 -9.09
N ASN A 364 27.62 -12.04 -9.86
CA ASN A 364 27.15 -11.22 -10.98
C ASN A 364 26.47 -9.90 -10.57
N LYS A 365 26.12 -9.70 -9.29
CA LYS A 365 25.60 -8.39 -8.83
C LYS A 365 26.56 -7.25 -9.12
N VAL A 366 27.88 -7.51 -9.16
CA VAL A 366 28.87 -6.51 -9.55
C VAL A 366 28.69 -6.03 -10.99
N LEU A 367 28.27 -6.91 -11.90
CA LEU A 367 27.99 -6.56 -13.30
C LEU A 367 26.75 -5.66 -13.41
N CYS A 368 25.71 -5.93 -12.62
CA CYS A 368 24.53 -5.08 -12.53
C CYS A 368 24.89 -3.69 -11.97
N ARG A 369 25.75 -3.65 -10.97
CA ARG A 369 26.25 -2.40 -10.38
C ARG A 369 27.01 -1.55 -11.40
N GLN A 370 27.95 -2.15 -12.13
CA GLN A 370 28.70 -1.47 -13.19
C GLN A 370 27.81 -1.00 -14.34
N ALA A 371 26.81 -1.81 -14.70
CA ALA A 371 25.84 -1.42 -15.72
C ALA A 371 25.03 -0.19 -15.27
N LEU A 372 24.55 -0.17 -14.03
CA LEU A 372 23.84 0.97 -13.45
C LEU A 372 24.70 2.24 -13.42
N GLN A 373 25.95 2.14 -12.99
CA GLN A 373 26.90 3.28 -13.00
C GLN A 373 27.07 3.84 -14.40
N ARG A 374 27.29 2.98 -15.42
CA ARG A 374 27.45 3.43 -16.81
C ARG A 374 26.16 4.05 -17.39
N GLU A 375 25.01 3.44 -17.13
CA GLU A 375 23.71 3.92 -17.58
C GLU A 375 23.43 5.35 -17.04
N LEU A 376 23.78 5.59 -15.78
CA LEU A 376 23.48 6.84 -15.07
C LEU A 376 24.62 7.87 -15.11
N GLY A 377 25.73 7.56 -15.76
CA GLY A 377 26.91 8.46 -15.83
C GLY A 377 27.61 8.67 -14.48
N LEU A 378 27.46 7.73 -13.54
CA LEU A 378 28.17 7.78 -12.26
C LEU A 378 29.63 7.33 -12.44
N ALA A 379 30.52 7.84 -11.60
CA ALA A 379 31.93 7.42 -11.60
C ALA A 379 32.04 5.91 -11.26
N ASP A 380 32.99 5.21 -11.88
CA ASP A 380 33.31 3.82 -11.51
C ASP A 380 34.05 3.80 -10.16
N ARG A 381 33.33 3.57 -9.09
CA ARG A 381 33.80 3.59 -7.70
C ARG A 381 33.40 2.30 -6.99
N PRO A 382 34.19 1.21 -7.15
CA PRO A 382 33.89 -0.10 -6.54
C PRO A 382 34.01 -0.10 -5.01
N ASP A 383 34.67 0.90 -4.44
CA ASP A 383 35.00 1.06 -3.03
C ASP A 383 33.86 1.68 -2.20
N VAL A 384 32.87 2.33 -2.82
CA VAL A 384 31.79 3.01 -2.14
C VAL A 384 30.42 2.43 -2.48
N PRO A 385 29.41 2.43 -1.59
CA PRO A 385 28.09 1.91 -1.90
C PRO A 385 27.32 2.83 -2.85
N ILE A 386 26.44 2.23 -3.67
CA ILE A 386 25.38 2.94 -4.38
C ILE A 386 24.12 2.92 -3.51
N VAL A 387 23.71 4.08 -3.02
CA VAL A 387 22.47 4.29 -2.27
C VAL A 387 21.36 4.62 -3.26
N VAL A 388 20.32 3.80 -3.31
CA VAL A 388 19.20 3.98 -4.22
C VAL A 388 17.92 4.31 -3.46
N MET A 389 17.08 5.18 -4.02
CA MET A 389 15.74 5.45 -3.54
C MET A 389 14.77 5.43 -4.72
N THR A 390 13.77 4.54 -4.69
CA THR A 390 12.67 4.53 -5.65
C THR A 390 11.36 4.76 -4.92
N ALA A 391 10.74 5.92 -5.15
CA ALA A 391 9.51 6.32 -4.48
C ALA A 391 8.87 7.55 -5.17
N ARG A 392 7.61 7.81 -4.84
CA ARG A 392 7.07 9.17 -5.05
C ARG A 392 7.86 10.17 -4.21
N LEU A 393 8.38 11.23 -4.82
CA LEU A 393 9.18 12.24 -4.14
C LEU A 393 8.26 13.21 -3.37
N VAL A 394 7.76 12.76 -2.22
CA VAL A 394 6.83 13.48 -1.36
C VAL A 394 7.29 13.43 0.10
N GLN A 395 6.75 14.34 0.93
CA GLN A 395 7.13 14.45 2.34
C GLN A 395 6.97 13.14 3.12
N GLN A 396 5.92 12.35 2.83
CA GLN A 396 5.70 11.03 3.45
C GLN A 396 6.94 10.13 3.38
N LYS A 397 7.70 10.22 2.28
CA LYS A 397 8.89 9.37 2.04
C LYS A 397 10.17 9.92 2.69
N GLY A 398 10.08 11.00 3.48
CA GLY A 398 11.20 11.56 4.22
C GLY A 398 12.15 12.42 3.39
N LEU A 399 11.67 12.95 2.25
CA LEU A 399 12.48 13.81 1.37
C LEU A 399 12.90 15.12 2.05
N ASP A 400 12.10 15.62 3.00
CA ASP A 400 12.44 16.74 3.84
C ASP A 400 13.67 16.41 4.73
N LEU A 401 13.69 15.24 5.35
CA LEU A 401 14.85 14.80 6.14
C LEU A 401 16.13 14.71 5.30
N ILE A 402 16.01 14.29 4.03
CA ILE A 402 17.16 14.23 3.10
C ILE A 402 17.62 15.64 2.72
N LEU A 403 16.71 16.53 2.28
CA LEU A 403 17.08 17.86 1.76
C LEU A 403 17.47 18.86 2.85
N GLU A 404 16.93 18.73 4.06
CA GLU A 404 17.33 19.53 5.23
C GLU A 404 18.70 19.11 5.78
N ASN A 405 19.24 17.97 5.31
CA ASN A 405 20.54 17.44 5.73
C ASN A 405 21.47 17.16 4.52
N PRO A 406 21.76 18.17 3.67
CA PRO A 406 22.51 17.97 2.43
C PRO A 406 23.95 17.49 2.63
N TRP A 407 24.49 17.56 3.85
CA TRP A 407 25.79 17.04 4.22
C TRP A 407 25.90 15.51 4.06
N ILE A 408 24.78 14.75 4.02
CA ILE A 408 24.78 13.30 3.74
C ILE A 408 25.42 12.99 2.38
N PHE A 409 25.28 13.89 1.41
CA PHE A 409 25.88 13.74 0.08
C PHE A 409 27.41 13.91 0.07
N ASN A 410 28.01 14.38 1.18
CA ASN A 410 29.45 14.36 1.38
C ASN A 410 29.95 12.98 1.86
N ALA A 411 29.08 12.10 2.29
CA ALA A 411 29.42 10.73 2.66
C ALA A 411 30.02 9.98 1.46
N ASP A 412 30.88 9.01 1.74
CA ASP A 412 31.59 8.24 0.73
C ASP A 412 30.64 7.19 0.11
N ALA A 413 29.74 7.67 -0.72
CA ALA A 413 28.67 6.93 -1.40
C ALA A 413 28.28 7.59 -2.72
N GLN A 414 27.62 6.85 -3.60
CA GLN A 414 26.88 7.36 -4.75
C GLN A 414 25.36 7.29 -4.48
N TRP A 415 24.57 8.18 -5.06
CA TRP A 415 23.16 8.34 -4.75
C TRP A 415 22.31 8.36 -6.00
N VAL A 416 21.28 7.54 -6.04
CA VAL A 416 20.35 7.44 -7.18
C VAL A 416 18.92 7.57 -6.69
N PHE A 417 18.18 8.53 -7.25
CA PHE A 417 16.78 8.78 -6.94
C PHE A 417 15.94 8.53 -8.19
N LEU A 418 14.90 7.68 -8.06
CA LEU A 418 13.95 7.38 -9.12
C LEU A 418 12.53 7.68 -8.66
N GLY A 419 11.83 8.56 -9.38
CA GLY A 419 10.41 8.84 -9.21
C GLY A 419 10.07 10.32 -9.28
N GLY A 420 8.82 10.61 -9.65
CA GLY A 420 8.25 11.94 -9.65
C GLY A 420 7.56 12.30 -8.33
N GLY A 421 7.18 13.57 -8.17
CA GLY A 421 6.46 14.01 -6.96
C GLY A 421 6.36 15.53 -6.84
N ASP A 422 6.42 16.01 -5.61
CA ASP A 422 6.37 17.44 -5.29
C ASP A 422 7.55 18.18 -5.94
N PRO A 423 7.29 19.24 -6.73
CA PRO A 423 8.34 20.02 -7.41
C PRO A 423 9.47 20.48 -6.47
N ARG A 424 9.16 20.86 -5.23
CA ARG A 424 10.14 21.25 -4.21
C ARG A 424 11.22 20.19 -3.99
N PHE A 425 10.81 18.92 -3.89
CA PHE A 425 11.74 17.82 -3.66
C PHE A 425 12.50 17.44 -4.94
N VAL A 426 11.81 17.44 -6.07
CA VAL A 426 12.41 17.16 -7.38
C VAL A 426 13.51 18.19 -7.69
N GLU A 427 13.21 19.49 -7.56
CA GLU A 427 14.13 20.57 -7.84
C GLU A 427 15.30 20.59 -6.84
N GLY A 428 15.02 20.34 -5.56
CA GLY A 428 16.06 20.23 -4.54
C GLY A 428 17.08 19.14 -4.84
N LEU A 429 16.62 17.93 -5.19
CA LEU A 429 17.50 16.82 -5.58
C LEU A 429 18.27 17.10 -6.88
N ARG A 430 17.61 17.68 -7.89
CA ARG A 430 18.28 18.08 -9.15
C ARG A 430 19.37 19.12 -8.94
N ALA A 431 19.14 20.08 -8.04
CA ALA A 431 20.15 21.09 -7.69
C ALA A 431 21.38 20.46 -7.02
N ILE A 432 21.21 19.39 -6.25
CA ILE A 432 22.33 18.62 -5.66
C ILE A 432 23.05 17.83 -6.77
N ALA A 433 22.31 17.10 -7.61
CA ALA A 433 22.89 16.33 -8.71
C ALA A 433 23.70 17.20 -9.69
N ALA A 434 23.22 18.41 -9.99
CA ALA A 434 23.94 19.35 -10.85
C ALA A 434 25.32 19.78 -10.29
N ARG A 435 25.51 19.72 -8.96
CA ARG A 435 26.80 20.06 -8.31
C ARG A 435 27.75 18.87 -8.21
N THR A 436 27.21 17.66 -8.23
CA THR A 436 27.96 16.40 -8.03
C THR A 436 27.48 15.31 -9.01
N PRO A 437 27.56 15.54 -10.33
CA PRO A 437 26.95 14.67 -11.35
C PRO A 437 27.61 13.28 -11.42
N ASP A 438 28.84 13.14 -10.99
CA ASP A 438 29.59 11.88 -10.88
C ASP A 438 29.17 11.01 -9.68
N ARG A 439 28.37 11.58 -8.75
CA ARG A 439 27.98 10.93 -7.49
C ARG A 439 26.47 10.88 -7.26
N VAL A 440 25.70 11.81 -7.82
CA VAL A 440 24.26 11.92 -7.58
C VAL A 440 23.51 11.95 -8.89
N HIS A 441 22.58 11.03 -9.07
CA HIS A 441 21.67 10.96 -10.22
C HIS A 441 20.21 11.05 -9.79
N VAL A 442 19.38 11.76 -10.57
CA VAL A 442 17.94 11.94 -10.30
C VAL A 442 17.17 11.70 -11.58
N ASP A 443 16.37 10.64 -11.62
CA ASP A 443 15.43 10.35 -12.70
C ASP A 443 13.99 10.50 -12.21
N THR A 444 13.23 11.38 -12.82
CA THR A 444 11.84 11.68 -12.42
C THR A 444 10.79 10.90 -13.21
N VAL A 445 11.22 10.09 -14.17
CA VAL A 445 10.34 9.24 -14.97
C VAL A 445 10.47 7.80 -14.50
N PHE A 446 9.52 7.39 -13.65
CA PHE A 446 9.46 6.03 -13.15
C PHE A 446 9.11 5.04 -14.26
N SER A 447 9.79 3.89 -14.27
CA SER A 447 9.37 2.69 -14.99
C SER A 447 9.80 1.44 -14.23
N ASP A 448 9.09 0.34 -14.44
CA ASP A 448 9.34 -0.92 -13.71
C ASP A 448 10.75 -1.48 -14.02
N ASP A 449 11.18 -1.42 -15.28
CA ASP A 449 12.50 -1.88 -15.73
C ASP A 449 13.64 -1.10 -15.03
N LYS A 450 13.49 0.22 -14.85
CA LYS A 450 14.44 1.02 -14.08
C LYS A 450 14.49 0.60 -12.60
N GLU A 451 13.33 0.28 -12.01
CA GLU A 451 13.29 -0.21 -10.62
C GLU A 451 14.02 -1.55 -10.50
N HIS A 452 13.83 -2.50 -11.44
CA HIS A 452 14.57 -3.77 -11.47
C HIS A 452 16.08 -3.53 -11.54
N ARG A 453 16.56 -2.67 -12.45
CA ARG A 453 17.98 -2.33 -12.56
C ARG A 453 18.54 -1.67 -11.31
N MET A 454 17.76 -0.77 -10.67
CA MET A 454 18.16 -0.15 -9.41
C MET A 454 18.24 -1.16 -8.26
N MET A 455 17.29 -2.11 -8.18
CA MET A 455 17.34 -3.17 -7.16
C MET A 455 18.55 -4.09 -7.39
N ALA A 456 18.88 -4.41 -8.64
CA ALA A 456 20.02 -5.26 -8.96
C ALA A 456 21.37 -4.55 -8.80
N GLY A 457 21.47 -3.27 -9.18
CA GLY A 457 22.73 -2.52 -9.18
C GLY A 457 23.01 -1.74 -7.90
N GLY A 458 21.98 -1.44 -7.09
CA GLY A 458 22.13 -0.75 -5.81
C GLY A 458 22.74 -1.62 -4.72
N ASP A 459 23.39 -0.98 -3.76
CA ASP A 459 23.90 -1.63 -2.54
C ASP A 459 23.00 -1.38 -1.33
N ILE A 460 22.50 -0.15 -1.18
CA ILE A 460 21.64 0.28 -0.06
C ILE A 460 20.34 0.85 -0.62
N LEU A 461 19.19 0.35 -0.18
CA LEU A 461 17.89 1.00 -0.42
C LEU A 461 17.58 1.98 0.70
N LEU A 462 17.29 3.23 0.38
CA LEU A 462 16.98 4.28 1.35
C LEU A 462 15.47 4.49 1.47
N MET A 463 14.91 4.32 2.68
CA MET A 463 13.50 4.56 3.00
C MET A 463 13.31 5.26 4.36
N PRO A 464 13.63 6.56 4.48
CA PRO A 464 13.54 7.32 5.75
C PRO A 464 12.11 7.85 5.98
N CYS A 465 11.10 7.02 5.74
CA CYS A 465 9.70 7.41 5.68
C CYS A 465 9.17 8.00 7.00
N ARG A 466 8.33 9.04 6.94
CA ARG A 466 7.56 9.53 8.09
C ARG A 466 6.57 8.48 8.57
N TYR A 467 5.91 7.80 7.67
CA TYR A 467 5.10 6.62 7.88
C TYR A 467 5.09 5.77 6.61
N GLU A 468 4.98 4.45 6.75
CA GLU A 468 4.93 3.51 5.64
C GLU A 468 4.01 2.34 6.00
N PRO A 469 2.77 2.31 5.50
CA PRO A 469 1.81 1.29 5.89
C PRO A 469 2.32 -0.14 5.71
N CYS A 470 2.95 -0.43 4.58
CA CYS A 470 3.59 -1.70 4.30
C CYS A 470 5.00 -1.51 3.73
N GLY A 471 5.08 -0.80 2.62
CA GLY A 471 6.25 -0.83 1.74
C GLY A 471 6.36 -2.17 1.00
N LEU A 472 6.62 -2.10 -0.30
CA LEU A 472 6.93 -3.27 -1.12
C LEU A 472 8.40 -3.22 -1.57
N THR A 473 8.92 -2.02 -1.73
CA THR A 473 10.25 -1.77 -2.28
C THR A 473 11.36 -2.37 -1.41
N GLN A 474 11.27 -2.31 -0.07
CA GLN A 474 12.26 -2.95 0.81
C GLN A 474 12.23 -4.48 0.73
N MET A 475 11.09 -5.08 0.43
CA MET A 475 11.01 -6.52 0.22
C MET A 475 11.66 -6.91 -1.12
N ARG A 476 11.41 -6.13 -2.18
CA ARG A 476 12.07 -6.29 -3.49
C ARG A 476 13.57 -6.11 -3.38
N ALA A 477 14.03 -5.06 -2.71
CA ALA A 477 15.45 -4.81 -2.48
C ALA A 477 16.13 -5.99 -1.77
N GLN A 478 15.53 -6.50 -0.71
CA GLN A 478 16.05 -7.68 -0.01
C GLN A 478 16.16 -8.91 -0.93
N ARG A 479 15.19 -9.12 -1.82
CA ARG A 479 15.27 -10.20 -2.82
C ARG A 479 16.47 -10.08 -3.76
N TYR A 480 16.90 -8.83 -4.05
CA TYR A 480 18.07 -8.53 -4.90
C TYR A 480 19.36 -8.33 -4.11
N GLY A 481 19.37 -8.60 -2.81
CA GLY A 481 20.54 -8.38 -1.96
C GLY A 481 20.90 -6.89 -1.79
N THR A 482 19.98 -5.99 -2.12
CA THR A 482 20.12 -4.56 -1.84
C THR A 482 19.61 -4.31 -0.43
N VAL A 483 20.52 -3.88 0.44
CA VAL A 483 20.30 -3.82 1.90
C VAL A 483 19.47 -2.60 2.25
N PRO A 484 18.26 -2.75 2.85
CA PRO A 484 17.45 -1.58 3.20
C PRO A 484 18.01 -0.81 4.40
N LEU A 485 18.01 0.53 4.30
CA LEU A 485 18.18 1.47 5.40
C LEU A 485 16.86 2.19 5.59
N VAL A 486 16.17 1.91 6.69
CA VAL A 486 14.79 2.32 6.88
C VAL A 486 14.54 2.97 8.25
N ARG A 487 13.50 3.79 8.34
CA ARG A 487 12.95 4.18 9.64
C ARG A 487 12.03 3.07 10.17
N ARG A 488 12.02 2.87 11.50
CA ARG A 488 11.15 1.89 12.19
C ARG A 488 9.70 2.36 12.22
N VAL A 489 8.98 2.13 11.13
CA VAL A 489 7.54 2.45 11.01
C VAL A 489 6.83 1.40 10.17
N GLY A 490 5.57 1.11 10.51
CA GLY A 490 4.67 0.23 9.78
C GLY A 490 5.33 -1.04 9.26
N GLY A 491 5.11 -1.38 7.99
CA GLY A 491 5.67 -2.60 7.40
C GLY A 491 7.20 -2.61 7.25
N LEU A 492 7.88 -1.47 7.35
CA LEU A 492 9.35 -1.44 7.39
C LEU A 492 9.86 -2.09 8.67
N ALA A 493 9.19 -1.83 9.82
CA ALA A 493 9.51 -2.46 11.09
C ALA A 493 9.25 -3.97 11.10
N ASP A 494 8.24 -4.43 10.32
CA ASP A 494 7.88 -5.85 10.22
C ASP A 494 8.82 -6.65 9.30
N THR A 495 9.51 -5.97 8.38
CA THR A 495 10.25 -6.64 7.29
C THR A 495 11.75 -6.48 7.33
N VAL A 496 12.28 -5.47 8.05
CA VAL A 496 13.71 -5.19 8.15
C VAL A 496 14.22 -5.39 9.57
N HIS A 497 15.24 -6.22 9.74
CA HIS A 497 15.86 -6.51 11.04
C HIS A 497 17.24 -5.83 11.12
N ASP A 498 17.37 -4.90 12.10
CA ASP A 498 18.58 -4.09 12.26
C ASP A 498 19.83 -4.95 12.46
N GLY A 499 20.88 -4.68 11.70
CA GLY A 499 22.15 -5.40 11.72
C GLY A 499 22.12 -6.81 11.12
N VAL A 500 20.94 -7.32 10.67
CA VAL A 500 20.79 -8.66 10.11
C VAL A 500 20.37 -8.61 8.64
N THR A 501 19.27 -7.93 8.32
CA THR A 501 18.77 -7.83 6.94
C THR A 501 18.76 -6.39 6.43
N GLY A 502 19.20 -5.43 7.23
CA GLY A 502 19.26 -4.02 6.91
C GLY A 502 19.65 -3.17 8.12
N PHE A 503 19.48 -1.87 7.96
CA PHE A 503 19.74 -0.86 9.00
C PHE A 503 18.44 -0.16 9.35
N VAL A 504 18.19 -0.02 10.65
CA VAL A 504 16.96 0.60 11.16
C VAL A 504 17.33 1.75 12.10
N PHE A 505 16.66 2.89 11.93
CA PHE A 505 16.70 4.01 12.88
C PHE A 505 15.28 4.32 13.40
N ASN A 506 15.16 4.86 14.60
CA ASN A 506 13.86 5.04 15.26
C ASN A 506 13.32 6.47 15.11
N GLU A 507 14.10 7.46 15.49
CA GLU A 507 13.66 8.85 15.54
C GLU A 507 13.70 9.50 14.15
N PHE A 508 12.67 10.27 13.81
CA PHE A 508 12.67 11.10 12.61
C PHE A 508 13.51 12.36 12.86
N SER A 509 14.83 12.18 12.93
CA SER A 509 15.79 13.24 13.22
C SER A 509 17.04 13.12 12.35
N ALA A 510 17.70 14.27 12.11
CA ALA A 510 18.95 14.35 11.36
C ALA A 510 20.05 13.47 11.95
N SER A 511 20.18 13.46 13.28
CA SER A 511 21.22 12.70 13.99
C SER A 511 21.01 11.19 13.84
N ALA A 512 19.80 10.67 14.10
CA ALA A 512 19.48 9.25 13.96
C ALA A 512 19.64 8.77 12.51
N PHE A 513 19.24 9.61 11.55
CA PHE A 513 19.39 9.32 10.13
C PHE A 513 20.88 9.28 9.71
N ALA A 514 21.69 10.25 10.16
CA ALA A 514 23.12 10.31 9.93
C ALA A 514 23.85 9.08 10.47
N GLU A 515 23.54 8.72 11.70
CA GLU A 515 24.13 7.55 12.36
C GLU A 515 23.82 6.26 11.57
N ALA A 516 22.58 6.10 11.10
CA ALA A 516 22.19 4.95 10.29
C ALA A 516 22.97 4.88 8.97
N ILE A 517 23.13 6.02 8.27
CA ILE A 517 23.94 6.10 7.04
C ILE A 517 25.40 5.74 7.36
N ALA A 518 25.97 6.30 8.41
CA ALA A 518 27.36 6.03 8.80
C ALA A 518 27.56 4.54 9.11
N ARG A 519 26.66 3.92 9.87
CA ARG A 519 26.68 2.46 10.15
C ARG A 519 26.65 1.64 8.87
N ALA A 520 25.80 1.99 7.92
CA ALA A 520 25.66 1.28 6.66
C ALA A 520 26.92 1.37 5.80
N ILE A 521 27.54 2.57 5.70
CA ILE A 521 28.80 2.79 4.96
C ILE A 521 29.97 2.03 5.60
N VAL A 522 30.05 2.05 6.94
CA VAL A 522 31.08 1.29 7.67
C VAL A 522 30.93 -0.21 7.43
N ALA A 523 29.71 -0.74 7.53
CA ALA A 523 29.42 -2.15 7.29
C ALA A 523 29.70 -2.58 5.83
N TYR A 524 29.47 -1.68 4.86
CA TYR A 524 29.77 -1.94 3.45
C TYR A 524 31.27 -2.19 3.20
N ARG A 525 32.16 -1.58 3.98
CA ARG A 525 33.62 -1.77 3.89
C ARG A 525 34.08 -3.13 4.44
N ASP A 526 33.34 -3.72 5.38
CA ASP A 526 33.54 -5.11 5.81
C ASP A 526 32.77 -6.05 4.86
N ARG A 527 33.48 -6.51 3.82
CA ARG A 527 32.88 -7.32 2.74
C ARG A 527 32.27 -8.63 3.23
N ASP A 528 32.86 -9.27 4.22
CA ASP A 528 32.35 -10.52 4.75
C ASP A 528 31.05 -10.30 5.53
N GLN A 529 30.98 -9.26 6.36
CA GLN A 529 29.75 -8.87 7.04
C GLN A 529 28.68 -8.45 6.03
N TRP A 530 29.04 -7.67 5.01
CA TRP A 530 28.13 -7.19 3.97
C TRP A 530 27.50 -8.36 3.20
N PHE A 531 28.30 -9.31 2.74
CA PHE A 531 27.81 -10.49 2.02
C PHE A 531 26.94 -11.40 2.89
N ARG A 532 27.21 -11.51 4.19
CA ARG A 532 26.32 -12.22 5.12
C ARG A 532 24.96 -11.52 5.19
N MET A 533 24.93 -10.20 5.41
CA MET A 533 23.70 -9.42 5.48
C MET A 533 22.88 -9.50 4.18
N MET A 534 23.53 -9.39 3.02
CA MET A 534 22.89 -9.59 1.72
C MET A 534 22.21 -10.97 1.62
N ARG A 535 22.90 -12.05 1.96
CA ARG A 535 22.35 -13.41 1.90
C ARG A 535 21.21 -13.63 2.89
N ASP A 536 21.29 -13.03 4.07
CA ASP A 536 20.22 -13.08 5.08
C ASP A 536 18.98 -12.31 4.60
N ALA A 537 19.17 -11.16 3.97
CA ALA A 537 18.10 -10.40 3.32
C ALA A 537 17.44 -11.22 2.18
N MET A 538 18.25 -11.79 1.27
CA MET A 538 17.74 -12.61 0.16
C MET A 538 17.05 -13.92 0.62
N ALA A 539 17.35 -14.38 1.84
CA ALA A 539 16.72 -15.56 2.43
C ALA A 539 15.30 -15.30 2.95
N ARG A 540 14.87 -14.03 3.04
CA ARG A 540 13.54 -13.68 3.53
C ARG A 540 12.46 -14.11 2.55
N ASP A 541 11.42 -14.74 3.08
CA ASP A 541 10.24 -15.11 2.30
C ASP A 541 9.18 -14.02 2.45
N PHE A 542 8.93 -13.31 1.37
CA PHE A 542 7.92 -12.27 1.23
C PHE A 542 6.80 -12.68 0.26
N GLY A 543 6.61 -13.98 0.00
CA GLY A 543 5.52 -14.48 -0.81
C GLY A 543 4.14 -14.22 -0.19
N TRP A 544 3.14 -14.20 -1.04
CA TRP A 544 1.74 -13.95 -0.65
C TRP A 544 1.08 -15.11 0.10
N GLU A 545 1.68 -16.30 0.10
CA GLU A 545 1.07 -17.51 0.65
C GLU A 545 0.63 -17.36 2.10
N ARG A 546 1.50 -16.75 2.94
CA ARG A 546 1.17 -16.50 4.35
C ARG A 546 0.07 -15.45 4.53
N SER A 547 0.11 -14.42 3.69
CA SER A 547 -0.87 -13.33 3.74
C SER A 547 -2.23 -13.84 3.27
N GLU A 548 -2.27 -14.64 2.21
CA GLU A 548 -3.47 -15.29 1.71
C GLU A 548 -4.12 -16.19 2.78
N GLU A 549 -3.32 -17.01 3.47
CA GLU A 549 -3.83 -17.84 4.59
C GLU A 549 -4.49 -16.98 5.68
N ARG A 550 -3.88 -15.84 6.07
CA ARG A 550 -4.44 -14.92 7.06
C ARG A 550 -5.73 -14.25 6.58
N TYR A 551 -5.80 -13.85 5.31
CA TYR A 551 -7.06 -13.34 4.73
C TYR A 551 -8.15 -14.41 4.74
N ARG A 552 -7.84 -15.65 4.41
CA ARG A 552 -8.78 -16.76 4.42
C ARG A 552 -9.29 -17.06 5.84
N ASP A 553 -8.42 -16.98 6.85
CA ASP A 553 -8.83 -17.15 8.24
C ASP A 553 -9.75 -16.00 8.69
N LEU A 554 -9.44 -14.77 8.28
CA LEU A 554 -10.31 -13.62 8.51
C LEU A 554 -11.68 -13.82 7.84
N TYR A 555 -11.72 -14.26 6.58
CA TYR A 555 -12.98 -14.54 5.89
C TYR A 555 -13.82 -15.61 6.60
N ARG A 556 -13.19 -16.68 7.11
CA ARG A 556 -13.90 -17.66 7.94
C ARG A 556 -14.51 -17.04 9.18
N SER A 557 -13.80 -16.15 9.85
CA SER A 557 -14.27 -15.50 11.07
C SER A 557 -15.48 -14.60 10.86
N VAL A 558 -15.58 -13.92 9.70
CA VAL A 558 -16.74 -13.05 9.38
C VAL A 558 -17.92 -13.80 8.77
N LEU A 559 -17.70 -15.01 8.26
CA LEU A 559 -18.76 -15.90 7.73
C LEU A 559 -19.40 -16.78 8.81
N SER A 560 -18.77 -16.91 9.97
CA SER A 560 -19.33 -17.68 11.08
C SER A 560 -20.52 -16.93 11.70
N PRO A 561 -21.63 -17.62 12.05
CA PRO A 561 -22.74 -17.00 12.78
C PRO A 561 -22.23 -16.32 14.05
N ARG A 562 -22.78 -15.15 14.34
CA ARG A 562 -22.53 -14.41 15.59
C ARG A 562 -23.20 -15.11 16.76
#